data_d61df2565800cda1eaffdaedd3735cd5
#
_entry.id   d61df2565800cda1eaffdaedd3735cd5
#
_cell.length_a   1.000
_cell.length_b   1.000
_cell.length_c   1.000
_cell.angle_alpha   90.00
_cell.angle_beta   90.00
_cell.angle_gamma   90.00
#
_symmetry.space_group_name_H-M   'P 1'
#
loop_
_entity.id
_entity.type
_entity.pdbx_description
1 polymer ?
#
loop_
_entity_poly.entity_id
_entity_poly.type
_entity_poly.pdbx_seq_one_letter_code
_entity_poly.pdbx_strand_id
1 'polypeptide(L)'
;DDVINAIFSSNDNFSFYVGSLSNNQTVNYFVDGNRFFGKHIAVVGSTGSGKSCAVARLLQNIMKINEGHNENAGNLKNAHVIIFDIHSEYQSAFTLAEQEDFQLNCLDVEKLCLPYWLMNSQELEALFIESNEMNSHNQISQFKKAVILSKEKHNPDMEHITYDTPVYFDICEVYRYIKNKNSEVINKNYTMPHLPKRNNG
;
A
#
# COMPACT_ATOMS: atom_id res chain seq x y z
N ASP A 1 43.18 -1.29 15.44
CA ASP A 1 41.91 -0.69 14.98
C ASP A 1 41.97 -0.36 13.48
N ASP A 2 43.10 0.11 12.94
CA ASP A 2 43.20 0.54 11.52
C ASP A 2 42.96 -0.60 10.54
N VAL A 3 43.42 -1.82 10.85
CA VAL A 3 43.19 -2.99 9.97
C VAL A 3 41.71 -3.39 9.95
N ILE A 4 41.05 -3.31 11.11
CA ILE A 4 39.62 -3.64 11.24
C ILE A 4 38.82 -2.59 10.52
N ASN A 5 39.11 -1.30 10.67
CA ASN A 5 38.48 -0.21 9.94
C ASN A 5 38.68 -0.36 8.43
N ALA A 6 39.85 -0.78 7.95
CA ALA A 6 40.11 -1.02 6.54
C ALA A 6 39.28 -2.18 5.95
N ILE A 7 38.97 -3.20 6.75
CA ILE A 7 38.13 -4.33 6.34
C ILE A 7 36.64 -3.94 6.25
N PHE A 8 36.18 -3.09 7.17
CA PHE A 8 34.77 -2.71 7.28
C PHE A 8 34.46 -1.35 6.66
N SER A 9 35.44 -0.64 6.10
CA SER A 9 35.22 0.57 5.33
C SER A 9 34.83 0.22 3.88
N SER A 10 33.84 0.92 3.34
CA SER A 10 33.55 0.90 1.91
C SER A 10 34.25 2.11 1.26
N ASN A 11 35.03 1.86 0.20
CA ASN A 11 35.68 2.91 -0.60
C ASN A 11 34.80 3.38 -1.77
N ASP A 12 33.52 3.01 -1.78
CA ASP A 12 32.58 3.33 -2.83
C ASP A 12 32.04 4.76 -2.70
N ASN A 13 31.58 5.33 -3.80
CA ASN A 13 31.02 6.70 -3.87
C ASN A 13 29.78 6.90 -2.97
N PHE A 14 29.14 5.81 -2.54
CA PHE A 14 28.02 5.82 -1.60
C PHE A 14 28.31 4.82 -0.45
N SER A 15 29.10 5.24 0.49
CA SER A 15 29.39 4.47 1.72
C SER A 15 28.27 4.71 2.74
N PHE A 16 27.51 3.65 3.06
CA PHE A 16 26.38 3.73 3.98
C PHE A 16 26.73 3.15 5.34
N TYR A 17 26.55 3.95 6.38
CA TYR A 17 26.77 3.54 7.78
C TYR A 17 25.62 2.66 8.28
N VAL A 18 25.93 1.45 8.68
CA VAL A 18 24.96 0.50 9.24
C VAL A 18 24.95 0.53 10.78
N GLY A 19 26.10 0.67 11.39
CA GLY A 19 26.25 0.66 12.84
C GLY A 19 27.70 0.50 13.28
N SER A 20 27.92 0.32 14.57
CA SER A 20 29.24 0.04 15.16
C SER A 20 29.28 -1.39 15.68
N LEU A 21 30.49 -1.96 15.79
CA LEU A 21 30.65 -3.29 16.33
C LEU A 21 30.33 -3.33 17.83
N SER A 22 29.55 -4.34 18.25
CA SER A 22 29.10 -4.47 19.66
C SER A 22 30.24 -4.66 20.66
N ASN A 23 31.34 -5.26 20.23
CA ASN A 23 32.54 -5.50 21.05
C ASN A 23 33.59 -4.38 20.96
N ASN A 24 33.46 -3.47 19.99
CA ASN A 24 34.30 -2.30 19.84
C ASN A 24 33.53 -1.16 19.15
N GLN A 25 32.92 -0.28 19.95
CA GLN A 25 32.09 0.82 19.47
C GLN A 25 32.86 1.90 18.70
N THR A 26 34.17 1.87 18.68
CA THR A 26 35.01 2.80 17.90
C THR A 26 35.13 2.36 16.45
N VAL A 27 34.76 1.10 16.15
CA VAL A 27 34.83 0.55 14.81
C VAL A 27 33.44 0.65 14.14
N ASN A 28 33.34 1.50 13.14
CA ASN A 28 32.13 1.70 12.36
C ASN A 28 32.06 0.72 11.19
N TYR A 29 30.87 0.19 10.92
CA TYR A 29 30.58 -0.70 9.82
C TYR A 29 29.84 0.03 8.71
N PHE A 30 30.47 0.04 7.52
CA PHE A 30 29.92 0.65 6.34
C PHE A 30 29.69 -0.40 5.25
N VAL A 31 28.68 -0.17 4.41
CA VAL A 31 28.38 -0.98 3.24
C VAL A 31 28.27 -0.11 2.00
N ASP A 32 28.45 -0.70 0.83
CA ASP A 32 28.10 -0.05 -0.45
C ASP A 32 26.58 0.17 -0.50
N GLY A 33 26.14 1.41 -0.36
CA GLY A 33 24.74 1.78 -0.31
C GLY A 33 23.98 1.45 -1.60
N ASN A 34 24.63 1.54 -2.76
CA ASN A 34 24.00 1.18 -4.04
C ASN A 34 23.67 -0.31 -4.10
N ARG A 35 24.59 -1.16 -3.64
CA ARG A 35 24.35 -2.61 -3.55
C ARG A 35 23.36 -2.97 -2.45
N PHE A 36 23.43 -2.28 -1.32
CA PHE A 36 22.55 -2.53 -0.18
C PHE A 36 21.11 -2.20 -0.50
N PHE A 37 20.82 -0.98 -0.98
CA PHE A 37 19.46 -0.54 -1.30
C PHE A 37 18.98 -0.94 -2.70
N GLY A 38 19.87 -1.33 -3.59
CA GLY A 38 19.52 -1.82 -4.92
C GLY A 38 19.04 -3.28 -4.96
N LYS A 39 18.92 -3.95 -3.82
CA LYS A 39 18.51 -5.36 -3.70
C LYS A 39 17.50 -5.54 -2.58
N HIS A 40 16.92 -6.75 -2.54
CA HIS A 40 16.02 -7.14 -1.44
C HIS A 40 16.80 -7.33 -0.14
N ILE A 41 16.26 -6.78 0.95
CA ILE A 41 16.80 -6.92 2.29
C ILE A 41 15.75 -7.60 3.15
N ALA A 42 16.16 -8.60 3.94
CA ALA A 42 15.30 -9.25 4.93
C ALA A 42 15.85 -9.01 6.33
N VAL A 43 15.00 -8.45 7.22
CA VAL A 43 15.32 -8.31 8.65
C VAL A 43 14.51 -9.33 9.43
N VAL A 44 15.17 -10.31 9.99
CA VAL A 44 14.54 -11.47 10.66
C VAL A 44 14.86 -11.46 12.15
N GLY A 45 13.90 -11.88 12.95
CA GLY A 45 14.05 -11.98 14.40
C GLY A 45 12.71 -12.30 15.07
N SER A 46 12.76 -12.71 16.33
CA SER A 46 11.57 -12.95 17.17
C SER A 46 10.83 -11.63 17.48
N THR A 47 9.60 -11.73 17.96
CA THR A 47 8.86 -10.57 18.47
C THR A 47 9.64 -9.91 19.62
N GLY A 48 9.73 -8.59 19.62
CA GLY A 48 10.46 -7.83 20.63
C GLY A 48 11.99 -7.77 20.43
N SER A 49 12.55 -8.39 19.37
CA SER A 49 13.99 -8.36 19.08
C SER A 49 14.52 -7.03 18.52
N GLY A 50 13.65 -6.04 18.32
CA GLY A 50 14.04 -4.73 17.80
C GLY A 50 14.10 -4.61 16.27
N LYS A 51 13.46 -5.52 15.52
CA LYS A 51 13.43 -5.47 14.03
C LYS A 51 12.98 -4.12 13.48
N SER A 52 11.82 -3.65 13.94
CA SER A 52 11.22 -2.38 13.46
C SER A 52 12.11 -1.19 13.86
N CYS A 53 12.68 -1.21 15.06
CA CYS A 53 13.64 -0.18 15.48
C CYS A 53 14.91 -0.17 14.62
N ALA A 54 15.44 -1.36 14.27
CA ALA A 54 16.61 -1.46 13.40
C ALA A 54 16.33 -0.92 11.99
N VAL A 55 15.17 -1.27 11.41
CA VAL A 55 14.75 -0.75 10.12
C VAL A 55 14.54 0.77 10.17
N ALA A 56 13.83 1.26 11.20
CA ALA A 56 13.61 2.70 11.37
C ALA A 56 14.94 3.45 11.49
N ARG A 57 15.91 2.91 12.24
CA ARG A 57 17.22 3.52 12.39
C ARG A 57 18.03 3.55 11.08
N LEU A 58 17.99 2.47 10.30
CA LEU A 58 18.63 2.43 8.97
C LEU A 58 18.02 3.49 8.04
N LEU A 59 16.70 3.63 8.04
CA LEU A 59 16.00 4.64 7.25
C LEU A 59 16.31 6.06 7.74
N GLN A 60 16.37 6.29 9.05
CA GLN A 60 16.81 7.58 9.62
C GLN A 60 18.24 7.92 9.21
N ASN A 61 19.15 6.95 9.25
CA ASN A 61 20.53 7.17 8.84
C ASN A 61 20.65 7.58 7.37
N ILE A 62 19.85 6.95 6.47
CA ILE A 62 19.90 7.29 5.04
C ILE A 62 19.27 8.66 4.75
N MET A 63 18.28 9.08 5.55
CA MET A 63 17.63 10.39 5.45
C MET A 63 18.34 11.48 6.26
N LYS A 64 19.46 11.13 6.92
CA LYS A 64 20.23 12.04 7.78
C LYS A 64 19.45 12.71 8.92
N ILE A 65 18.42 12.06 9.42
CA ILE A 65 17.54 12.59 10.46
C ILE A 65 18.29 12.77 11.81
N ASN A 66 19.39 12.03 12.02
CA ASN A 66 20.22 12.15 13.21
C ASN A 66 21.66 12.44 12.80
N GLU A 67 21.99 13.69 12.62
CA GLU A 67 23.34 14.14 12.34
C GLU A 67 24.27 13.82 13.52
N GLY A 68 25.25 13.01 13.30
CA GLY A 68 26.29 12.73 14.32
C GLY A 68 27.40 11.84 13.81
N HIS A 69 27.21 11.09 12.75
CA HIS A 69 28.17 10.04 12.39
C HIS A 69 28.55 9.97 10.91
N ASN A 70 28.07 10.85 10.02
CA ASN A 70 28.35 10.67 8.59
C ASN A 70 28.60 11.98 7.83
N GLU A 71 29.78 12.55 7.98
CA GLU A 71 30.26 13.60 7.05
C GLU A 71 30.44 13.09 5.61
N ASN A 72 30.53 11.77 5.41
CA ASN A 72 30.79 11.12 4.13
C ASN A 72 29.63 10.24 3.61
N ALA A 73 28.49 10.19 4.25
CA ALA A 73 27.35 9.43 3.73
C ALA A 73 26.77 10.14 2.51
N GLY A 74 26.80 9.48 1.37
CA GLY A 74 26.13 9.96 0.16
C GLY A 74 24.66 10.23 0.43
N ASN A 75 24.15 11.37 0.00
CA ASN A 75 22.74 11.69 0.13
C ASN A 75 21.94 10.94 -0.94
N LEU A 76 20.83 10.35 -0.55
CA LEU A 76 19.81 9.96 -1.50
C LEU A 76 19.14 11.24 -2.03
N LYS A 77 19.52 11.63 -3.25
CA LYS A 77 18.86 12.73 -3.96
C LYS A 77 17.66 12.18 -4.71
N ASN A 78 16.50 12.80 -4.56
CA ASN A 78 15.26 12.41 -5.25
C ASN A 78 14.82 10.96 -4.98
N ALA A 79 15.07 10.44 -3.79
CA ALA A 79 14.63 9.12 -3.39
C ALA A 79 13.26 9.20 -2.71
N HIS A 80 12.44 8.18 -2.96
CA HIS A 80 11.15 8.00 -2.31
C HIS A 80 11.18 6.70 -1.51
N VAL A 81 10.73 6.75 -0.26
CA VAL A 81 10.59 5.59 0.61
C VAL A 81 9.11 5.38 0.87
N ILE A 82 8.60 4.20 0.56
CA ILE A 82 7.21 3.81 0.81
C ILE A 82 7.21 2.73 1.88
N ILE A 83 6.50 2.97 2.99
CA ILE A 83 6.41 2.02 4.11
C ILE A 83 4.97 1.57 4.24
N PHE A 84 4.74 0.25 4.15
CA PHE A 84 3.46 -0.38 4.48
C PHE A 84 3.51 -0.80 5.96
N ASP A 85 2.93 0.05 6.80
CA ASP A 85 3.01 -0.04 8.27
C ASP A 85 1.70 -0.54 8.88
N ILE A 86 1.50 -1.86 8.86
CA ILE A 86 0.26 -2.50 9.34
C ILE A 86 0.04 -2.29 10.84
N HIS A 87 1.13 -2.12 11.61
CA HIS A 87 1.07 -2.02 13.08
C HIS A 87 1.33 -0.61 13.62
N SER A 88 1.48 0.38 12.74
CA SER A 88 1.78 1.77 13.10
C SER A 88 3.05 1.94 13.97
N GLU A 89 4.08 1.12 13.71
CA GLU A 89 5.32 1.12 14.48
C GLU A 89 6.32 2.19 13.99
N TYR A 90 6.20 2.64 12.73
CA TYR A 90 7.19 3.51 12.09
C TYR A 90 6.84 5.00 12.17
N GLN A 91 5.56 5.35 12.25
CA GLN A 91 5.12 6.75 12.20
C GLN A 91 5.84 7.62 13.23
N SER A 92 5.95 7.17 14.48
CA SER A 92 6.60 7.93 15.56
C SER A 92 8.09 8.17 15.33
N ALA A 93 8.77 7.26 14.61
CA ALA A 93 10.19 7.39 14.31
C ALA A 93 10.51 8.54 13.33
N PHE A 94 9.52 8.98 12.55
CA PHE A 94 9.70 10.00 11.51
C PHE A 94 8.98 11.32 11.80
N THR A 95 7.91 11.31 12.60
CA THR A 95 7.11 12.51 12.92
C THR A 95 7.91 13.56 13.71
N LEU A 96 8.83 13.13 14.58
CA LEU A 96 9.67 14.03 15.38
C LEU A 96 10.85 14.62 14.59
N ALA A 97 11.05 14.16 13.38
CA ALA A 97 12.21 14.46 12.55
C ALA A 97 11.84 15.20 11.26
N GLU A 98 10.68 15.84 11.22
CA GLU A 98 10.35 16.76 10.12
C GLU A 98 11.42 17.84 10.04
N GLN A 99 12.37 17.64 9.14
CA GLN A 99 13.43 18.56 8.79
C GLN A 99 13.17 19.10 7.38
N GLU A 100 13.82 20.18 7.04
CA GLU A 100 13.70 20.83 5.71
C GLU A 100 14.03 19.90 4.53
N ASP A 101 14.69 18.75 4.81
CA ASP A 101 15.24 17.87 3.78
C ASP A 101 14.33 16.70 3.38
N PHE A 102 13.24 16.42 4.09
CA PHE A 102 12.29 15.38 3.68
C PHE A 102 10.84 15.72 4.04
N GLN A 103 9.92 15.23 3.22
CA GLN A 103 8.48 15.36 3.43
C GLN A 103 7.88 14.01 3.85
N LEU A 104 7.24 13.99 5.03
CA LEU A 104 6.51 12.82 5.52
C LEU A 104 5.03 12.91 5.13
N ASN A 105 4.55 11.93 4.37
CA ASN A 105 3.13 11.77 4.05
C ASN A 105 2.60 10.52 4.74
N CYS A 106 1.84 10.69 5.82
CA CYS A 106 1.15 9.59 6.49
C CYS A 106 -0.26 9.44 5.94
N LEU A 107 -0.54 8.29 5.32
CA LEU A 107 -1.86 7.90 4.85
C LEU A 107 -2.45 6.91 5.86
N ASP A 108 -3.28 7.39 6.75
CA ASP A 108 -4.10 6.57 7.63
C ASP A 108 -5.44 6.20 6.98
N VAL A 109 -6.25 5.42 7.67
CA VAL A 109 -7.55 4.96 7.17
C VAL A 109 -8.50 6.12 6.85
N GLU A 110 -8.36 7.26 7.53
CA GLU A 110 -9.21 8.43 7.30
C GLU A 110 -8.79 9.24 6.06
N LYS A 111 -7.49 9.22 5.74
CA LYS A 111 -6.91 9.99 4.63
C LYS A 111 -6.72 9.17 3.36
N LEU A 112 -6.75 7.84 3.47
CA LEU A 112 -6.55 6.95 2.34
C LEU A 112 -7.78 6.97 1.42
N CYS A 113 -7.66 7.63 0.27
CA CYS A 113 -8.64 7.55 -0.80
C CYS A 113 -8.24 6.44 -1.78
N LEU A 114 -8.90 5.29 -1.69
CA LEU A 114 -8.64 4.16 -2.55
C LEU A 114 -9.37 4.34 -3.90
N PRO A 115 -8.64 4.44 -5.03
CA PRO A 115 -9.25 4.54 -6.36
C PRO A 115 -9.73 3.15 -6.82
N TYR A 116 -10.79 2.63 -6.21
CA TYR A 116 -11.30 1.27 -6.42
C TYR A 116 -11.64 0.96 -7.89
N TRP A 117 -11.92 1.96 -8.70
CA TRP A 117 -12.19 1.81 -10.13
C TRP A 117 -10.95 1.42 -10.97
N LEU A 118 -9.73 1.52 -10.40
CA LEU A 118 -8.49 1.04 -11.02
C LEU A 118 -8.18 -0.42 -10.67
N MET A 119 -8.93 -1.01 -9.75
CA MET A 119 -8.75 -2.40 -9.35
C MET A 119 -9.19 -3.37 -10.45
N ASN A 120 -8.49 -4.49 -10.55
CA ASN A 120 -8.90 -5.59 -11.41
C ASN A 120 -10.06 -6.41 -10.79
N SER A 121 -10.61 -7.34 -11.56
CA SER A 121 -11.74 -8.18 -11.16
C SER A 121 -11.48 -8.93 -9.84
N GLN A 122 -10.30 -9.53 -9.67
CA GLN A 122 -9.95 -10.30 -8.49
C GLN A 122 -9.87 -9.43 -7.24
N GLU A 123 -9.30 -8.24 -7.37
CA GLU A 123 -9.19 -7.27 -6.27
C GLU A 123 -10.57 -6.72 -5.87
N LEU A 124 -11.42 -6.41 -6.85
CA LEU A 124 -12.80 -5.97 -6.59
C LEU A 124 -13.62 -7.08 -5.91
N GLU A 125 -13.51 -8.31 -6.38
CA GLU A 125 -14.21 -9.45 -5.78
C GLU A 125 -13.73 -9.71 -4.36
N ALA A 126 -12.42 -9.67 -4.11
CA ALA A 126 -11.86 -9.84 -2.78
C ALA A 126 -12.28 -8.73 -1.79
N LEU A 127 -12.50 -7.52 -2.28
CA LEU A 127 -12.89 -6.37 -1.45
C LEU A 127 -14.39 -6.35 -1.12
N PHE A 128 -15.24 -6.72 -2.07
CA PHE A 128 -16.69 -6.51 -1.97
C PHE A 128 -17.53 -7.79 -1.82
N ILE A 129 -16.95 -8.99 -2.02
CA ILE A 129 -17.68 -10.25 -2.03
C ILE A 129 -17.09 -11.22 -1.01
N GLU A 130 -17.92 -11.73 -0.12
CA GLU A 130 -17.52 -12.78 0.81
C GLU A 130 -17.42 -14.13 0.10
N SER A 131 -16.21 -14.67 0.06
CA SER A 131 -15.90 -15.90 -0.69
C SER A 131 -16.48 -17.20 -0.08
N ASN A 132 -16.99 -17.16 1.15
CA ASN A 132 -17.41 -18.34 1.91
C ASN A 132 -18.91 -18.69 1.75
N GLU A 133 -19.67 -17.94 0.99
CA GLU A 133 -21.10 -18.21 0.78
C GLU A 133 -21.35 -19.16 -0.37
N MET A 134 -22.31 -20.07 -0.20
CA MET A 134 -22.76 -21.03 -1.24
C MET A 134 -23.29 -20.33 -2.51
N ASN A 135 -23.61 -19.03 -2.42
CA ASN A 135 -24.15 -18.22 -3.52
C ASN A 135 -23.11 -17.25 -4.12
N SER A 136 -21.82 -17.39 -3.81
CA SER A 136 -20.78 -16.46 -4.25
C SER A 136 -20.75 -16.26 -5.78
N HIS A 137 -20.97 -17.31 -6.56
CA HIS A 137 -21.02 -17.22 -8.03
C HIS A 137 -22.15 -16.30 -8.55
N ASN A 138 -23.33 -16.35 -7.92
CA ASN A 138 -24.44 -15.49 -8.30
C ASN A 138 -24.16 -14.02 -7.90
N GLN A 139 -23.56 -13.82 -6.73
CA GLN A 139 -23.16 -12.49 -6.27
C GLN A 139 -22.10 -11.89 -7.20
N ILE A 140 -21.06 -12.64 -7.55
CA ILE A 140 -20.02 -12.23 -8.51
C ILE A 140 -20.64 -11.85 -9.85
N SER A 141 -21.54 -12.68 -10.40
CA SER A 141 -22.19 -12.42 -11.67
C SER A 141 -23.02 -11.12 -11.66
N GLN A 142 -23.80 -10.88 -10.62
CA GLN A 142 -24.59 -9.66 -10.48
C GLN A 142 -23.72 -8.42 -10.24
N PHE A 143 -22.69 -8.54 -9.40
CA PHE A 143 -21.74 -7.48 -9.14
C PHE A 143 -20.98 -7.07 -10.42
N LYS A 144 -20.43 -8.03 -11.14
CA LYS A 144 -19.77 -7.82 -12.43
C LYS A 144 -20.67 -7.08 -13.42
N LYS A 145 -21.93 -7.52 -13.57
CA LYS A 145 -22.90 -6.86 -14.44
C LYS A 145 -23.17 -5.41 -14.02
N ALA A 146 -23.35 -5.17 -12.72
CA ALA A 146 -23.60 -3.85 -12.19
C ALA A 146 -22.40 -2.89 -12.40
N VAL A 147 -21.18 -3.39 -12.20
CA VAL A 147 -19.95 -2.62 -12.43
C VAL A 147 -19.82 -2.24 -13.91
N ILE A 148 -20.01 -3.18 -14.83
CA ILE A 148 -19.92 -2.91 -16.27
C ILE A 148 -20.96 -1.86 -16.68
N LEU A 149 -22.21 -1.99 -16.26
CA LEU A 149 -23.25 -1.01 -16.55
C LEU A 149 -22.93 0.39 -16.01
N SER A 150 -22.36 0.48 -14.82
CA SER A 150 -21.95 1.77 -14.27
C SER A 150 -20.73 2.35 -15.00
N LYS A 151 -19.76 1.51 -15.38
CA LYS A 151 -18.62 1.93 -16.22
C LYS A 151 -19.07 2.48 -17.57
N GLU A 152 -19.93 1.77 -18.28
CA GLU A 152 -20.49 2.21 -19.58
C GLU A 152 -21.24 3.54 -19.46
N LYS A 153 -22.04 3.70 -18.41
CA LYS A 153 -22.79 4.93 -18.16
C LYS A 153 -21.89 6.15 -17.95
N HIS A 154 -20.79 5.97 -17.21
CA HIS A 154 -19.90 7.08 -16.85
C HIS A 154 -18.79 7.35 -17.88
N ASN A 155 -18.61 6.46 -18.86
CA ASN A 155 -17.59 6.58 -19.91
C ASN A 155 -18.19 6.33 -21.31
N PRO A 156 -19.15 7.17 -21.76
CA PRO A 156 -19.91 6.94 -22.99
C PRO A 156 -19.04 6.99 -24.25
N ASP A 157 -17.90 7.64 -24.20
CA ASP A 157 -16.98 7.79 -25.34
C ASP A 157 -16.06 6.59 -25.55
N MET A 158 -16.14 5.58 -24.68
CA MET A 158 -15.30 4.38 -24.77
C MET A 158 -16.06 3.20 -25.36
N GLU A 159 -15.48 2.61 -26.39
CA GLU A 159 -15.95 1.33 -26.94
C GLU A 159 -15.37 0.14 -26.16
N HIS A 160 -16.17 -0.90 -26.01
CA HIS A 160 -15.73 -2.18 -25.41
C HIS A 160 -15.24 -2.11 -23.96
N ILE A 161 -16.06 -1.57 -23.06
CA ILE A 161 -15.80 -1.59 -21.63
C ILE A 161 -16.01 -3.00 -21.08
N THR A 162 -14.99 -3.51 -20.38
CA THR A 162 -15.05 -4.80 -19.69
C THR A 162 -15.02 -4.60 -18.18
N TYR A 163 -15.17 -5.69 -17.44
CA TYR A 163 -15.07 -5.66 -15.99
C TYR A 163 -13.69 -5.16 -15.50
N ASP A 164 -12.61 -5.56 -16.20
CA ASP A 164 -11.22 -5.20 -15.86
C ASP A 164 -10.75 -3.88 -16.48
N THR A 165 -11.58 -3.21 -17.30
CA THR A 165 -11.21 -1.91 -17.86
C THR A 165 -11.05 -0.88 -16.73
N PRO A 166 -9.88 -0.23 -16.53
CA PRO A 166 -9.61 0.66 -15.40
C PRO A 166 -10.20 2.06 -15.63
N VAL A 167 -11.52 2.15 -15.59
CA VAL A 167 -12.28 3.39 -15.77
C VAL A 167 -13.26 3.60 -14.64
N TYR A 168 -13.61 4.86 -14.40
CA TYR A 168 -14.50 5.24 -13.31
C TYR A 168 -15.85 4.55 -13.37
N PHE A 169 -16.33 4.16 -12.19
CA PHE A 169 -17.72 3.76 -11.94
C PHE A 169 -18.16 4.20 -10.54
N ASP A 170 -19.45 4.34 -10.33
CA ASP A 170 -20.01 4.73 -9.03
C ASP A 170 -20.44 3.47 -8.24
N ILE A 171 -19.75 3.20 -7.13
CA ILE A 171 -20.06 2.06 -6.26
C ILE A 171 -21.45 2.17 -5.63
N CYS A 172 -21.97 3.38 -5.41
CA CYS A 172 -23.33 3.57 -4.92
C CYS A 172 -24.38 3.13 -5.94
N GLU A 173 -24.12 3.32 -7.24
CA GLU A 173 -24.98 2.81 -8.30
C GLU A 173 -24.96 1.28 -8.35
N VAL A 174 -23.79 0.69 -8.23
CA VAL A 174 -23.61 -0.77 -8.13
C VAL A 174 -24.41 -1.33 -6.95
N TYR A 175 -24.28 -0.73 -5.77
CA TYR A 175 -25.05 -1.12 -4.59
C TYR A 175 -26.56 -1.01 -4.83
N ARG A 176 -27.04 0.10 -5.41
CA ARG A 176 -28.46 0.28 -5.71
C ARG A 176 -28.97 -0.75 -6.70
N TYR A 177 -28.18 -1.07 -7.73
CA TYR A 177 -28.53 -2.11 -8.69
C TYR A 177 -28.72 -3.47 -8.02
N ILE A 178 -27.76 -3.89 -7.19
CA ILE A 178 -27.83 -5.18 -6.46
C ILE A 178 -29.00 -5.20 -5.51
N LYS A 179 -29.20 -4.12 -4.75
CA LYS A 179 -30.34 -3.98 -3.83
C LYS A 179 -31.67 -4.09 -4.55
N ASN A 180 -31.80 -3.45 -5.72
CA ASN A 180 -33.01 -3.54 -6.53
C ASN A 180 -33.23 -4.96 -7.05
N LYS A 181 -32.15 -5.63 -7.50
CA LYS A 181 -32.22 -7.03 -7.96
C LYS A 181 -32.68 -7.98 -6.85
N ASN A 182 -32.18 -7.83 -5.65
CA ASN A 182 -32.60 -8.63 -4.49
C ASN A 182 -34.07 -8.36 -4.09
N SER A 183 -34.61 -7.19 -4.46
CA SER A 183 -36.00 -6.81 -4.17
C SER A 183 -36.94 -7.07 -5.34
N GLU A 184 -36.46 -7.58 -6.48
CA GLU A 184 -37.29 -7.92 -7.62
C GLU A 184 -38.29 -9.03 -7.26
N VAL A 185 -39.54 -8.83 -7.64
CA VAL A 185 -40.61 -9.83 -7.53
C VAL A 185 -41.13 -10.16 -8.93
N ILE A 186 -41.52 -11.39 -9.12
CA ILE A 186 -42.15 -11.81 -10.38
C ILE A 186 -43.64 -11.52 -10.25
N ASN A 187 -44.25 -10.98 -11.31
CA ASN A 187 -45.67 -10.78 -11.33
C ASN A 187 -46.45 -12.12 -11.19
N LYS A 188 -47.76 -12.06 -10.88
CA LYS A 188 -48.57 -13.26 -10.67
C LYS A 188 -48.56 -14.23 -11.87
N ASN A 189 -48.21 -13.73 -13.07
CA ASN A 189 -48.13 -14.56 -14.29
C ASN A 189 -46.73 -15.05 -14.59
N TYR A 190 -45.75 -14.83 -13.71
CA TYR A 190 -44.36 -15.24 -13.84
C TYR A 190 -43.67 -14.77 -15.15
N THR A 191 -44.15 -13.66 -15.76
CA THR A 191 -43.72 -13.25 -17.08
C THR A 191 -42.66 -12.14 -17.06
N MET A 192 -42.67 -11.26 -16.06
CA MET A 192 -41.73 -10.14 -15.98
C MET A 192 -41.30 -9.84 -14.55
N PRO A 193 -40.00 -9.68 -14.27
CA PRO A 193 -39.53 -9.15 -12.99
C PRO A 193 -39.90 -7.66 -12.90
N HIS A 194 -40.30 -7.19 -11.74
CA HIS A 194 -40.52 -5.77 -11.43
C HIS A 194 -40.14 -5.43 -10.03
N LEU A 195 -39.79 -4.16 -9.80
CA LEU A 195 -39.55 -3.67 -8.45
C LEU A 195 -40.87 -3.45 -7.71
N PRO A 196 -41.00 -3.86 -6.44
CA PRO A 196 -42.16 -3.53 -5.63
C PRO A 196 -42.31 -2.01 -5.58
N LYS A 197 -43.57 -1.52 -5.67
CA LYS A 197 -43.83 -0.09 -5.48
C LYS A 197 -43.34 0.30 -4.09
N ARG A 198 -42.52 1.33 -4.02
CA ARG A 198 -42.16 1.93 -2.73
C ARG A 198 -43.45 2.41 -2.06
N ASN A 199 -43.75 1.88 -0.90
CA ASN A 199 -44.70 2.55 -0.02
C ASN A 199 -44.01 3.84 0.41
N ASN A 200 -44.41 4.96 -0.17
CA ASN A 200 -44.05 6.27 0.33
C ASN A 200 -44.82 6.42 1.65
N GLY A 201 -44.14 6.10 2.77
CA GLY A 201 -44.55 6.50 4.09
C GLY A 201 -43.85 7.81 4.42
#